data_5bb096a6c232266b82c98ef2a4a9615b
#
_entry.id   5bb096a6c232266b82c98ef2a4a9615b
#
_cell.length_a   1.000
_cell.length_b   1.000
_cell.length_c   1.000
_cell.angle_alpha   90.00
_cell.angle_beta   90.00
_cell.angle_gamma   90.00
#
_symmetry.space_group_name_H-M   'P 1'
#
loop_
_entity.id
_entity.type
_entity.pdbx_description
1 polymer ?
#
loop_
_entity_poly.entity_id
_entity_poly.type
_entity_poly.pdbx_seq_one_letter_code
_entity_poly.pdbx_strand_id
1 'polypeptide(L)'
;YGSQGYTKREAAGQIIANNLYGLEIDDSVSELAHFVIMMKARFYDETILEQSRCVHICSIQESNEITDNLRQEIWQQFSMLEEEERLAIDFVIDAFRDAKTYGSCLQMTQRFQPKFYEKTARRLREIITDNTFDFNLEQWAIINQWFPLLIALLEQADLLTRTYLVTITNPP
;
A
#
# COMPACT_ATOMS: atom_id res chain seq x y z
N TYR A 1 -24.98 -4.82 -5.53
CA TYR A 1 -25.01 -6.01 -4.67
C TYR A 1 -26.45 -6.46 -4.36
N GLY A 2 -27.34 -5.57 -3.91
CA GLY A 2 -28.74 -5.95 -3.60
C GLY A 2 -29.48 -6.58 -4.79
N SER A 3 -29.30 -6.06 -6.00
CA SER A 3 -29.86 -6.65 -7.24
C SER A 3 -29.24 -8.00 -7.62
N GLN A 4 -28.11 -8.36 -7.01
CA GLN A 4 -27.41 -9.63 -7.21
C GLN A 4 -27.68 -10.64 -6.09
N GLY A 5 -28.62 -10.35 -5.18
CA GLY A 5 -29.05 -11.25 -4.11
C GLY A 5 -28.22 -11.19 -2.82
N TYR A 6 -27.25 -10.28 -2.71
CA TYR A 6 -26.49 -10.09 -1.47
C TYR A 6 -27.38 -9.46 -0.38
N THR A 7 -27.26 -9.96 0.84
CA THR A 7 -27.81 -9.30 2.01
C THR A 7 -27.05 -8.00 2.30
N LYS A 8 -27.63 -7.08 3.08
CA LYS A 8 -26.95 -5.84 3.48
C LYS A 8 -25.65 -6.12 4.22
N ARG A 9 -25.61 -7.18 5.02
CA ARG A 9 -24.43 -7.64 5.76
C ARG A 9 -23.32 -8.08 4.80
N GLU A 10 -23.61 -8.97 3.88
CA GLU A 10 -22.64 -9.44 2.89
C GLU A 10 -22.15 -8.30 1.99
N ALA A 11 -23.08 -7.42 1.55
CA ALA A 11 -22.75 -6.26 0.73
C ALA A 11 -21.79 -5.31 1.43
N ALA A 12 -21.96 -5.04 2.73
CA ALA A 12 -21.05 -4.20 3.49
C ALA A 12 -19.62 -4.73 3.46
N GLY A 13 -19.45 -6.03 3.69
CA GLY A 13 -18.14 -6.68 3.62
C GLY A 13 -17.53 -6.64 2.23
N GLN A 14 -18.31 -6.88 1.18
CA GLN A 14 -17.83 -6.82 -0.21
C GLN A 14 -17.44 -5.40 -0.63
N ILE A 15 -18.19 -4.38 -0.21
CA ILE A 15 -17.89 -2.98 -0.53
C ILE A 15 -16.54 -2.58 0.07
N ILE A 16 -16.29 -2.90 1.33
CA ILE A 16 -15.01 -2.57 1.99
C ILE A 16 -13.84 -3.29 1.31
N ALA A 17 -14.00 -4.57 1.05
CA ALA A 17 -12.91 -5.38 0.52
C ALA A 17 -12.58 -5.09 -0.96
N ASN A 18 -13.56 -4.64 -1.76
CA ASN A 18 -13.39 -4.62 -3.21
C ASN A 18 -13.75 -3.30 -3.91
N ASN A 19 -14.38 -2.34 -3.22
CA ASN A 19 -14.91 -1.17 -3.90
C ASN A 19 -14.43 0.18 -3.34
N LEU A 20 -13.97 0.22 -2.09
CA LEU A 20 -13.51 1.45 -1.46
C LEU A 20 -11.99 1.48 -1.37
N TYR A 21 -11.40 2.49 -1.99
CA TYR A 21 -9.98 2.75 -1.98
C TYR A 21 -9.77 4.24 -1.68
N GLY A 22 -8.76 4.58 -0.91
CA GLY A 22 -8.48 5.97 -0.57
C GLY A 22 -7.02 6.22 -0.27
N LEU A 23 -6.56 7.40 -0.69
CA LEU A 23 -5.26 7.96 -0.32
C LEU A 23 -5.51 9.31 0.35
N GLU A 24 -4.89 9.54 1.48
CA GLU A 24 -4.98 10.75 2.27
C GLU A 24 -3.56 11.28 2.55
N ILE A 25 -3.39 12.59 2.60
CA ILE A 25 -2.08 13.20 2.87
C ILE A 25 -1.76 13.13 4.37
N ASP A 26 -2.76 13.34 5.21
CA ASP A 26 -2.63 13.38 6.67
C ASP A 26 -2.86 11.99 7.28
N ASP A 27 -1.91 11.53 8.09
CA ASP A 27 -1.96 10.21 8.72
C ASP A 27 -3.16 10.09 9.67
N SER A 28 -3.44 11.13 10.47
CA SER A 28 -4.55 11.12 11.44
C SER A 28 -5.92 11.14 10.73
N VAL A 29 -6.02 11.86 9.61
CA VAL A 29 -7.25 11.88 8.80
C VAL A 29 -7.47 10.54 8.11
N SER A 30 -6.41 9.88 7.66
CA SER A 30 -6.47 8.52 7.13
C SER A 30 -6.99 7.51 8.16
N GLU A 31 -6.47 7.55 9.40
CA GLU A 31 -6.95 6.72 10.50
C GLU A 31 -8.42 6.99 10.84
N LEU A 32 -8.81 8.28 10.87
CA LEU A 32 -10.20 8.67 11.10
C LEU A 32 -11.12 8.16 9.99
N ALA A 33 -10.72 8.26 8.73
CA ALA A 33 -11.48 7.74 7.60
C ALA A 33 -11.66 6.22 7.69
N HIS A 34 -10.60 5.48 8.05
CA HIS A 34 -10.66 4.05 8.31
C HIS A 34 -11.69 3.73 9.41
N PHE A 35 -11.60 4.41 10.55
CA PHE A 35 -12.51 4.23 11.67
C PHE A 35 -13.98 4.49 11.25
N VAL A 36 -14.25 5.61 10.58
CA VAL A 36 -15.61 5.99 10.14
C VAL A 36 -16.19 4.94 9.19
N ILE A 37 -15.40 4.42 8.24
CA ILE A 37 -15.84 3.38 7.31
C ILE A 37 -16.15 2.09 8.06
N MET A 38 -15.30 1.68 8.98
CA MET A 38 -15.53 0.46 9.79
C MET A 38 -16.77 0.61 10.68
N MET A 39 -17.01 1.77 11.29
CA MET A 39 -18.21 2.05 12.07
C MET A 39 -19.46 2.05 11.18
N LYS A 40 -19.38 2.60 9.97
CA LYS A 40 -20.49 2.54 9.00
C LYS A 40 -20.79 1.11 8.56
N ALA A 41 -19.78 0.29 8.36
CA ALA A 41 -19.94 -1.11 8.00
C ALA A 41 -20.56 -1.91 9.15
N ARG A 42 -20.16 -1.65 10.40
CA ARG A 42 -20.72 -2.28 11.60
C ARG A 42 -22.23 -2.04 11.73
N PHE A 43 -22.73 -0.92 11.26
CA PHE A 43 -24.18 -0.67 11.24
C PHE A 43 -24.94 -1.72 10.41
N TYR A 44 -24.31 -2.32 9.42
CA TYR A 44 -24.89 -3.36 8.57
C TYR A 44 -24.46 -4.78 8.95
N ASP A 45 -23.29 -4.94 9.56
CA ASP A 45 -22.72 -6.20 10.01
C ASP A 45 -22.06 -6.02 11.39
N GLU A 46 -22.76 -6.40 12.45
CA GLU A 46 -22.30 -6.26 13.84
C GLU A 46 -20.97 -7.01 14.10
N THR A 47 -20.70 -8.06 13.34
CA THR A 47 -19.49 -8.91 13.49
C THR A 47 -18.32 -8.48 12.62
N ILE A 48 -18.43 -7.41 11.84
CA ILE A 48 -17.42 -7.02 10.86
C ILE A 48 -16.07 -6.67 11.50
N LEU A 49 -16.08 -6.19 12.75
CA LEU A 49 -14.87 -5.86 13.51
C LEU A 49 -14.10 -7.11 13.99
N GLU A 50 -14.77 -8.26 14.05
CA GLU A 50 -14.16 -9.54 14.40
C GLU A 50 -13.52 -10.23 13.18
N GLN A 51 -13.81 -9.72 11.99
CA GLN A 51 -13.28 -10.22 10.74
C GLN A 51 -12.03 -9.42 10.38
N SER A 52 -10.94 -10.10 10.03
CA SER A 52 -9.71 -9.47 9.54
C SER A 52 -9.92 -8.93 8.11
N ARG A 53 -10.78 -7.91 7.98
CA ARG A 53 -11.03 -7.24 6.69
C ARG A 53 -10.12 -6.03 6.54
N CYS A 54 -9.46 -5.95 5.39
CA CYS A 54 -8.65 -4.81 5.03
C CYS A 54 -9.52 -3.71 4.46
N VAL A 55 -9.41 -2.50 5.00
CA VAL A 55 -9.91 -1.27 4.40
C VAL A 55 -8.75 -0.66 3.61
N HIS A 56 -8.95 -0.46 2.32
CA HIS A 56 -7.89 0.04 1.42
C HIS A 56 -7.80 1.57 1.46
N ILE A 57 -7.64 2.11 2.67
CA ILE A 57 -7.36 3.54 2.89
C ILE A 57 -6.01 3.63 3.57
N CYS A 58 -5.12 4.42 3.02
CA CYS A 58 -3.79 4.67 3.57
C CYS A 58 -3.40 6.14 3.43
N SER A 59 -2.52 6.57 4.31
CA SER A 59 -1.86 7.87 4.19
C SER A 59 -0.72 7.78 3.19
N ILE A 60 -0.53 8.86 2.43
CA ILE A 60 0.60 8.98 1.50
C ILE A 60 1.89 9.02 2.32
N GLN A 61 2.82 8.15 1.98
CA GLN A 61 4.17 8.11 2.54
C GLN A 61 5.16 8.71 1.54
N GLU A 62 6.24 9.27 2.06
CA GLU A 62 7.30 9.88 1.27
C GLU A 62 8.57 9.06 1.36
N SER A 63 9.35 9.08 0.28
CA SER A 63 10.63 8.39 0.18
C SER A 63 11.84 9.27 0.45
N ASN A 64 11.64 10.49 0.97
CA ASN A 64 12.67 11.52 1.12
C ASN A 64 13.90 11.07 1.95
N GLU A 65 13.71 10.13 2.89
CA GLU A 65 14.77 9.58 3.72
C GLU A 65 15.63 8.53 3.01
N ILE A 66 15.14 7.99 1.88
CA ILE A 66 15.86 6.96 1.12
C ILE A 66 16.87 7.63 0.18
N THR A 67 18.12 7.76 0.65
CA THR A 67 19.20 8.30 -0.15
C THR A 67 19.70 7.30 -1.20
N ASP A 68 20.41 7.80 -2.23
CA ASP A 68 20.98 6.92 -3.26
C ASP A 68 22.03 5.95 -2.69
N ASN A 69 22.77 6.34 -1.65
CA ASN A 69 23.71 5.46 -0.97
C ASN A 69 23.00 4.31 -0.25
N LEU A 70 21.91 4.62 0.48
CA LEU A 70 21.08 3.63 1.14
C LEU A 70 20.43 2.66 0.12
N ARG A 71 19.96 3.20 -1.01
CA ARG A 71 19.41 2.39 -2.11
C ARG A 71 20.45 1.38 -2.62
N GLN A 72 21.68 1.82 -2.86
CA GLN A 72 22.76 0.93 -3.28
C GLN A 72 23.10 -0.12 -2.21
N GLU A 73 23.12 0.25 -0.94
CA GLU A 73 23.33 -0.66 0.17
C GLU A 73 22.23 -1.76 0.22
N ILE A 74 20.96 -1.36 0.10
CA ILE A 74 19.83 -2.31 0.03
C ILE A 74 20.05 -3.31 -1.11
N TRP A 75 20.41 -2.84 -2.32
CA TRP A 75 20.63 -3.72 -3.47
C TRP A 75 21.83 -4.66 -3.33
N GLN A 76 22.88 -4.23 -2.64
CA GLN A 76 24.01 -5.10 -2.36
C GLN A 76 23.68 -6.20 -1.35
N GLN A 77 22.87 -5.87 -0.34
CA GLN A 77 22.50 -6.80 0.73
C GLN A 77 21.37 -7.79 0.33
N PHE A 78 20.47 -7.38 -0.57
CA PHE A 78 19.28 -8.16 -0.95
C PHE A 78 19.33 -8.62 -2.41
N SER A 79 20.36 -9.43 -2.75
CA SER A 79 20.55 -9.97 -4.09
C SER A 79 19.45 -10.96 -4.54
N MET A 80 18.60 -11.47 -3.60
CA MET A 80 17.49 -12.36 -3.89
C MET A 80 16.29 -11.68 -4.59
N LEU A 81 16.24 -10.33 -4.62
CA LEU A 81 15.24 -9.62 -5.39
C LEU A 81 15.57 -9.67 -6.88
N GLU A 82 14.58 -9.96 -7.72
CA GLU A 82 14.71 -9.93 -9.16
C GLU A 82 14.98 -8.52 -9.69
N GLU A 83 15.62 -8.40 -10.83
CA GLU A 83 15.95 -7.09 -11.43
C GLU A 83 14.69 -6.24 -11.67
N GLU A 84 13.59 -6.85 -12.11
CA GLU A 84 12.32 -6.15 -12.35
C GLU A 84 11.69 -5.66 -11.03
N GLU A 85 11.81 -6.42 -9.93
CA GLU A 85 11.39 -6.02 -8.60
C GLU A 85 12.19 -4.82 -8.09
N ARG A 86 13.51 -4.81 -8.28
CA ARG A 86 14.38 -3.68 -7.94
C ARG A 86 14.04 -2.44 -8.74
N LEU A 87 13.81 -2.58 -10.04
CA LEU A 87 13.40 -1.46 -10.90
C LEU A 87 12.04 -0.89 -10.48
N ALA A 88 11.10 -1.72 -10.04
CA ALA A 88 9.82 -1.24 -9.52
C ALA A 88 9.98 -0.48 -8.20
N ILE A 89 10.83 -0.97 -7.30
CA ILE A 89 11.13 -0.30 -6.04
C ILE A 89 11.85 1.02 -6.29
N ASP A 90 12.85 1.06 -7.16
CA ASP A 90 13.56 2.28 -7.53
C ASP A 90 12.59 3.32 -8.13
N PHE A 91 11.69 2.87 -9.00
CA PHE A 91 10.69 3.74 -9.59
C PHE A 91 9.74 4.35 -8.56
N VAL A 92 9.26 3.57 -7.58
CA VAL A 92 8.38 4.12 -6.53
C VAL A 92 9.14 5.02 -5.57
N ILE A 93 10.41 4.74 -5.24
CA ILE A 93 11.25 5.63 -4.45
C ILE A 93 11.35 6.99 -5.12
N ASP A 94 11.60 7.05 -6.43
CA ASP A 94 11.71 8.32 -7.15
C ASP A 94 10.37 9.03 -7.30
N ALA A 95 9.28 8.29 -7.53
CA ALA A 95 7.95 8.84 -7.72
C ALA A 95 7.34 9.44 -6.44
N PHE A 96 7.69 8.90 -5.27
CA PHE A 96 7.15 9.34 -3.98
C PHE A 96 8.04 10.34 -3.23
N ARG A 97 9.05 10.92 -3.89
CA ARG A 97 9.75 12.09 -3.34
C ARG A 97 8.80 13.26 -3.25
N ASP A 98 8.74 13.90 -2.08
CA ASP A 98 7.84 15.02 -1.78
C ASP A 98 6.35 14.73 -2.09
N ALA A 99 5.95 13.46 -2.00
CA ALA A 99 4.61 13.01 -2.41
C ALA A 99 3.48 13.72 -1.65
N LYS A 100 3.67 14.06 -0.38
CA LYS A 100 2.69 14.82 0.41
C LYS A 100 2.51 16.25 -0.12
N THR A 101 3.55 16.83 -0.71
CA THR A 101 3.49 18.16 -1.35
C THR A 101 2.68 18.11 -2.65
N TYR A 102 2.83 17.06 -3.44
CA TYR A 102 2.08 16.89 -4.69
C TYR A 102 0.61 16.47 -4.44
N GLY A 103 0.34 15.74 -3.37
CA GLY A 103 -1.01 15.33 -2.99
C GLY A 103 -1.76 14.66 -4.15
N SER A 104 -2.94 15.21 -4.50
CA SER A 104 -3.78 14.69 -5.59
C SER A 104 -3.17 14.84 -6.99
N CYS A 105 -2.08 15.60 -7.13
CA CYS A 105 -1.33 15.73 -8.39
C CYS A 105 -0.31 14.61 -8.60
N LEU A 106 -0.10 13.75 -7.60
CA LEU A 106 0.80 12.61 -7.71
C LEU A 106 0.32 11.66 -8.80
N GLN A 107 1.16 11.44 -9.82
CA GLN A 107 0.82 10.58 -10.95
C GLN A 107 1.81 9.43 -11.05
N MET A 108 1.27 8.22 -11.18
CA MET A 108 2.04 7.02 -11.47
C MET A 108 1.83 6.60 -12.93
N THR A 109 2.91 6.51 -13.68
CA THR A 109 2.84 5.94 -15.03
C THR A 109 2.76 4.41 -14.95
N GLN A 110 1.92 3.80 -15.79
CA GLN A 110 1.84 2.35 -15.91
C GLN A 110 3.09 1.81 -16.63
N ARG A 111 4.18 1.65 -15.89
CA ARG A 111 5.45 1.11 -16.40
C ARG A 111 5.51 -0.40 -16.33
N PHE A 112 4.80 -0.99 -15.37
CA PHE A 112 4.81 -2.41 -15.07
C PHE A 112 3.44 -3.04 -15.34
N GLN A 113 3.40 -4.37 -15.41
CA GLN A 113 2.16 -5.13 -15.57
C GLN A 113 1.19 -4.85 -14.42
N PRO A 114 -0.13 -4.94 -14.64
CA PRO A 114 -1.11 -4.79 -13.59
C PRO A 114 -0.78 -5.68 -12.38
N LYS A 115 -0.95 -5.16 -11.17
CA LYS A 115 -0.65 -5.83 -9.89
C LYS A 115 0.84 -6.18 -9.66
N PHE A 116 1.75 -5.67 -10.47
CA PHE A 116 3.18 -5.95 -10.25
C PHE A 116 3.67 -5.32 -8.94
N TYR A 117 3.24 -4.09 -8.63
CA TYR A 117 3.55 -3.43 -7.35
C TYR A 117 3.00 -4.22 -6.15
N GLU A 118 1.76 -4.71 -6.23
CA GLU A 118 1.16 -5.58 -5.21
C GLU A 118 1.96 -6.88 -5.02
N LYS A 119 2.39 -7.51 -6.13
CA LYS A 119 3.23 -8.72 -6.10
C LYS A 119 4.58 -8.44 -5.42
N THR A 120 5.24 -7.33 -5.76
CA THR A 120 6.52 -6.94 -5.19
C THR A 120 6.38 -6.62 -3.69
N ALA A 121 5.34 -5.90 -3.29
CA ALA A 121 5.04 -5.64 -1.88
C ALA A 121 4.84 -6.94 -1.09
N ARG A 122 4.10 -7.89 -1.64
CA ARG A 122 3.92 -9.22 -1.04
C ARG A 122 5.25 -9.95 -0.90
N ARG A 123 6.11 -9.91 -1.92
CA ARG A 123 7.45 -10.51 -1.88
C ARG A 123 8.30 -9.94 -0.74
N LEU A 124 8.28 -8.62 -0.53
CA LEU A 124 8.98 -8.00 0.61
C LEU A 124 8.42 -8.48 1.96
N ARG A 125 7.09 -8.66 2.09
CA ARG A 125 6.50 -9.22 3.32
C ARG A 125 6.91 -10.67 3.55
N GLU A 126 6.96 -11.48 2.51
CA GLU A 126 7.45 -12.86 2.59
C GLU A 126 8.88 -12.89 3.12
N ILE A 127 9.77 -12.00 2.62
CA ILE A 127 11.16 -11.90 3.10
C ILE A 127 11.21 -11.57 4.60
N ILE A 128 10.35 -10.68 5.09
CA ILE A 128 10.29 -10.32 6.52
C ILE A 128 9.82 -11.51 7.39
N THR A 129 8.88 -12.30 6.88
CA THR A 129 8.18 -13.34 7.67
C THR A 129 8.76 -14.72 7.51
N ASP A 130 9.60 -14.94 6.49
CA ASP A 130 10.18 -16.24 6.19
C ASP A 130 11.41 -16.49 7.04
N ASN A 131 11.27 -17.37 8.03
CA ASN A 131 12.34 -17.79 8.93
C ASN A 131 13.42 -18.65 8.27
N THR A 132 13.32 -18.95 6.97
CA THR A 132 14.34 -19.72 6.25
C THR A 132 15.53 -18.88 5.82
N PHE A 133 15.38 -17.54 5.78
CA PHE A 133 16.47 -16.63 5.50
C PHE A 133 17.34 -16.41 6.73
N ASP A 134 18.63 -16.70 6.60
CA ASP A 134 19.63 -16.42 7.64
C ASP A 134 20.24 -15.03 7.40
N PHE A 135 19.52 -14.00 7.88
CA PHE A 135 19.96 -12.62 7.76
C PHE A 135 20.94 -12.25 8.87
N ASN A 136 22.01 -11.56 8.50
CA ASN A 136 22.92 -10.96 9.48
C ASN A 136 22.28 -9.72 10.16
N LEU A 137 22.96 -9.16 11.16
CA LEU A 137 22.45 -8.04 11.95
C LEU A 137 22.20 -6.78 11.10
N GLU A 138 23.07 -6.50 10.12
CA GLU A 138 22.95 -5.35 9.22
C GLU A 138 21.72 -5.50 8.31
N GLN A 139 21.52 -6.68 7.74
CA GLN A 139 20.33 -6.98 6.94
C GLN A 139 19.04 -6.85 7.75
N TRP A 140 19.02 -7.35 8.98
CA TRP A 140 17.88 -7.17 9.88
C TRP A 140 17.61 -5.70 10.21
N ALA A 141 18.64 -4.89 10.38
CA ALA A 141 18.48 -3.45 10.59
C ALA A 141 17.80 -2.78 9.38
N ILE A 142 18.24 -3.09 8.16
CA ILE A 142 17.65 -2.59 6.92
C ILE A 142 16.19 -3.06 6.78
N ILE A 143 15.92 -4.34 6.98
CA ILE A 143 14.57 -4.91 6.90
C ILE A 143 13.61 -4.19 7.84
N ASN A 144 13.97 -4.10 9.12
CA ASN A 144 13.08 -3.51 10.13
C ASN A 144 12.84 -2.02 9.93
N GLN A 145 13.82 -1.30 9.41
CA GLN A 145 13.73 0.14 9.22
C GLN A 145 13.06 0.54 7.90
N TRP A 146 13.39 -0.13 6.80
CA TRP A 146 13.07 0.36 5.47
C TRP A 146 12.02 -0.46 4.71
N PHE A 147 11.94 -1.78 4.93
CA PHE A 147 10.96 -2.60 4.21
C PHE A 147 9.51 -2.21 4.48
N PRO A 148 9.11 -1.81 5.71
CA PRO A 148 7.76 -1.31 5.92
C PRO A 148 7.42 -0.09 5.06
N LEU A 149 8.36 0.85 4.91
CA LEU A 149 8.19 2.01 4.05
C LEU A 149 8.12 1.59 2.57
N LEU A 150 9.04 0.75 2.09
CA LEU A 150 9.04 0.27 0.70
C LEU A 150 7.73 -0.46 0.36
N ILE A 151 7.21 -1.27 1.27
CA ILE A 151 5.92 -1.95 1.11
C ILE A 151 4.79 -0.93 1.00
N ALA A 152 4.76 0.08 1.87
CA ALA A 152 3.75 1.13 1.83
C ALA A 152 3.77 1.92 0.50
N LEU A 153 4.97 2.27 0.01
CA LEU A 153 5.13 2.96 -1.28
C LEU A 153 4.62 2.11 -2.45
N LEU A 154 4.94 0.81 -2.46
CA LEU A 154 4.48 -0.12 -3.49
C LEU A 154 2.95 -0.30 -3.47
N GLU A 155 2.34 -0.38 -2.30
CA GLU A 155 0.88 -0.49 -2.18
C GLU A 155 0.17 0.78 -2.67
N GLN A 156 0.71 1.94 -2.36
CA GLN A 156 0.19 3.22 -2.85
C GLN A 156 0.36 3.34 -4.37
N ALA A 157 1.49 2.89 -4.91
CA ALA A 157 1.72 2.82 -6.35
C ALA A 157 0.71 1.89 -7.03
N ASP A 158 0.41 0.74 -6.43
CA ASP A 158 -0.62 -0.16 -6.93
C ASP A 158 -2.01 0.52 -6.94
N LEU A 159 -2.38 1.22 -5.87
CA LEU A 159 -3.63 1.98 -5.81
C LEU A 159 -3.70 3.07 -6.89
N LEU A 160 -2.64 3.83 -7.11
CA LEU A 160 -2.60 4.91 -8.10
C LEU A 160 -2.61 4.41 -9.56
N THR A 161 -2.21 3.17 -9.79
CA THR A 161 -2.22 2.56 -11.14
C THR A 161 -3.48 1.79 -11.48
N ARG A 162 -4.39 1.60 -10.51
CA ARG A 162 -5.68 0.93 -10.72
C ARG A 162 -6.65 1.84 -11.50
N THR A 163 -7.58 1.23 -12.20
CA THR A 163 -8.71 1.91 -12.84
C THR A 163 -9.94 1.85 -11.94
N TYR A 164 -10.54 2.99 -11.68
CA TYR A 164 -11.74 3.13 -10.84
C TYR A 164 -12.92 3.60 -11.67
N LEU A 165 -14.13 3.14 -11.33
CA LEU A 165 -15.38 3.62 -11.95
C LEU A 165 -15.67 5.08 -11.60
N VAL A 166 -15.36 5.48 -10.38
CA VAL A 166 -15.55 6.84 -9.87
C VAL A 166 -14.34 7.21 -9.02
N THR A 167 -13.80 8.39 -9.26
CA THR A 167 -12.76 8.99 -8.43
C THR A 167 -13.26 10.33 -7.90
N ILE A 168 -13.12 10.56 -6.60
CA ILE A 168 -13.47 11.81 -5.93
C ILE A 168 -12.18 12.35 -5.32
N THR A 169 -11.84 13.60 -5.64
CA THR A 169 -10.66 14.27 -5.10
C THR A 169 -11.08 15.58 -4.43
N ASN A 170 -10.32 15.97 -3.41
CA ASN A 170 -10.37 17.30 -2.83
C ASN A 170 -9.04 17.99 -3.18
N PRO A 171 -8.96 18.66 -4.35
CA PRO A 171 -7.72 19.33 -4.74
C PRO A 171 -7.36 20.44 -3.76
N PRO A 172 -6.06 20.72 -3.55
CA PRO A 172 -5.60 21.80 -2.68
C PRO A 172 -6.00 23.17 -3.17
#